data_e758a9c0ae80a67996ef82c9fd24eb32
#
_entry.id   e758a9c0ae80a67996ef82c9fd24eb32
#
_cell.length_a   1.000
_cell.length_b   1.000
_cell.length_c   1.000
_cell.angle_alpha   90.00
_cell.angle_beta   90.00
_cell.angle_gamma   90.00
#
_symmetry.space_group_name_H-M   'P 1'
#
loop_
_entity.id
_entity.type
_entity.pdbx_description
1 polymer ?
#
loop_
_entity_poly.entity_id
_entity_poly.type
_entity_poly.pdbx_seq_one_letter_code
_entity_poly.pdbx_strand_id
1 'polypeptide(L)'
;MAESTEQPIDSRVLPGRGKGKNYVPPKHQHHFQVSPFTRLVRVHALMAAGEAAMAVALADSLFLSITPGEARGRVLLFLAVSFAPFLILAKFIGPVIDRMPGGRRLLVVLIASLRAVVMVLMVSQLDSLLLFPLAFVAMVLNKTYSVSKSALVPALIKSDNNLVEANAKLGVTAGIVGFLAAIPAGILSLISSKATLIFGAVIFVLAALNAIRFPKQTVAKNEPEELEVRELHQPGVLLAVSAMSLVRASVGFVFFHLAFWFADPQRAEIVGEGTNGLWTQVKYHFGPQFGTMWFGLAVSMAAVGSLLGNLSAKRLNKLKRVEYLIVVALAIIGVAGLLTAITSVTITALLLMALVNYAAAIGNMAFESIVQRDAPDVNRGRALANYYTRFQLMWVAAGIIPVLLKLPGVVGFGMVAAIGFSGALIYWIGLRQIALGAEPSSIVAQLRQRFSRSR
;
A
#
# COMPACT_ATOMS: atom_id res chain seq x y z
N MET A 1 15.11 -57.54 43.28
CA MET A 1 15.74 -57.10 44.54
C MET A 1 16.86 -56.17 44.18
N ALA A 2 16.63 -54.87 44.34
CA ALA A 2 17.62 -53.85 44.46
C ALA A 2 16.90 -52.66 45.15
N GLU A 3 17.28 -52.39 46.38
CA GLU A 3 16.76 -51.43 47.32
C GLU A 3 17.10 -50.00 46.85
N SER A 4 16.10 -49.14 46.86
CA SER A 4 16.21 -47.70 46.73
C SER A 4 16.52 -47.13 48.12
N THR A 5 17.72 -46.59 48.30
CA THR A 5 18.14 -45.91 49.50
C THR A 5 17.69 -44.45 49.41
N GLU A 6 16.58 -44.07 50.04
CA GLU A 6 16.22 -42.69 50.36
C GLU A 6 17.15 -42.14 51.42
N GLN A 7 17.86 -41.08 51.17
CA GLN A 7 18.58 -40.27 52.13
C GLN A 7 17.61 -39.26 52.79
N PRO A 8 17.57 -39.15 54.11
CA PRO A 8 16.72 -38.18 54.81
C PRO A 8 17.27 -36.75 54.66
N ILE A 9 16.37 -35.83 54.32
CA ILE A 9 16.63 -34.39 54.27
C ILE A 9 16.84 -33.89 55.69
N ASP A 10 18.07 -33.43 56.00
CA ASP A 10 18.41 -32.80 57.28
C ASP A 10 17.80 -31.39 57.37
N SER A 11 16.81 -31.27 58.27
CA SER A 11 15.99 -30.06 58.47
C SER A 11 16.61 -29.06 59.46
N ARG A 12 17.91 -28.99 59.61
CA ARG A 12 18.57 -28.11 60.58
C ARG A 12 19.68 -27.26 60.01
N VAL A 13 19.39 -26.37 59.06
CA VAL A 13 20.20 -25.16 58.91
C VAL A 13 19.28 -24.01 58.49
N LEU A 14 18.74 -23.31 59.50
CA LEU A 14 18.23 -21.95 59.30
C LEU A 14 19.42 -21.00 59.21
N PRO A 15 19.66 -20.29 58.13
CA PRO A 15 20.67 -19.26 58.09
C PRO A 15 20.25 -18.11 59.01
N GLY A 16 21.16 -17.73 59.90
CA GLY A 16 20.96 -16.70 60.87
C GLY A 16 20.48 -15.37 60.25
N ARG A 17 19.63 -14.69 61.02
CA ARG A 17 19.23 -13.29 60.79
C ARG A 17 20.49 -12.40 60.74
N GLY A 18 21.08 -12.26 59.58
CA GLY A 18 22.02 -11.20 59.27
C GLY A 18 21.28 -9.87 59.28
N LYS A 19 21.76 -8.93 60.08
CA LYS A 19 21.29 -7.54 60.15
C LYS A 19 21.12 -7.00 58.72
N GLY A 20 19.89 -6.55 58.41
CA GLY A 20 19.53 -6.05 57.11
C GLY A 20 20.45 -4.94 56.63
N LYS A 21 21.26 -5.22 55.64
CA LYS A 21 21.72 -4.17 54.72
C LYS A 21 20.47 -3.63 54.03
N ASN A 22 20.22 -2.33 54.21
CA ASN A 22 19.12 -1.63 53.58
C ASN A 22 19.07 -2.02 52.07
N TYR A 23 18.12 -2.85 51.73
CA TYR A 23 17.79 -3.12 50.31
C TYR A 23 17.26 -1.81 49.78
N VAL A 24 18.10 -1.07 49.05
CA VAL A 24 17.68 0.05 48.24
C VAL A 24 17.18 -0.59 46.94
N PRO A 25 15.86 -0.61 46.69
CA PRO A 25 15.37 -1.14 45.41
C PRO A 25 16.01 -0.29 44.30
N PRO A 26 16.50 -0.92 43.23
CA PRO A 26 17.03 -0.16 42.10
C PRO A 26 15.97 0.84 41.69
N LYS A 27 16.31 2.13 41.70
CA LYS A 27 15.45 3.18 41.17
C LYS A 27 15.11 2.75 39.76
N HIS A 28 13.91 2.24 39.55
CA HIS A 28 13.36 2.05 38.21
C HIS A 28 13.32 3.45 37.57
N GLN A 29 14.40 3.82 36.93
CA GLN A 29 14.38 4.90 36.00
C GLN A 29 13.47 4.41 34.85
N HIS A 30 12.17 4.70 34.98
CA HIS A 30 11.23 4.64 33.91
C HIS A 30 11.64 5.69 32.86
N HIS A 31 12.77 5.46 32.21
CA HIS A 31 12.98 6.07 30.92
C HIS A 31 11.87 5.52 30.01
N PHE A 32 10.89 6.35 29.72
CA PHE A 32 9.92 6.10 28.66
C PHE A 32 10.68 5.94 27.33
N GLN A 33 11.31 4.80 27.16
CA GLN A 33 11.97 4.46 25.89
C GLN A 33 10.87 4.15 24.89
N VAL A 34 10.60 5.14 24.02
CA VAL A 34 9.70 4.98 22.90
C VAL A 34 10.13 3.76 22.10
N SER A 35 9.24 2.79 21.91
CA SER A 35 9.55 1.55 21.21
C SER A 35 10.07 1.83 19.80
N PRO A 36 10.98 1.00 19.27
CA PRO A 36 11.49 1.17 17.92
C PRO A 36 10.38 1.22 16.85
N PHE A 37 9.33 0.44 17.02
CA PHE A 37 8.17 0.45 16.13
C PHE A 37 7.40 1.79 16.22
N THR A 38 7.22 2.36 17.42
CA THR A 38 6.57 3.68 17.56
C THR A 38 7.38 4.79 16.85
N ARG A 39 8.71 4.69 16.86
CA ARG A 39 9.56 5.61 16.07
C ARG A 39 9.31 5.48 14.56
N LEU A 40 9.18 4.24 14.06
CA LEU A 40 8.80 4.01 12.66
C LEU A 40 7.43 4.61 12.34
N VAL A 41 6.44 4.43 13.21
CA VAL A 41 5.09 5.00 13.03
C VAL A 41 5.14 6.53 12.93
N ARG A 42 5.95 7.20 13.78
CA ARG A 42 6.13 8.68 13.72
C ARG A 42 6.78 9.14 12.40
N VAL A 43 7.84 8.47 11.98
CA VAL A 43 8.48 8.80 10.70
C VAL A 43 7.52 8.56 9.55
N HIS A 44 6.77 7.45 9.57
CA HIS A 44 5.79 7.13 8.55
C HIS A 44 4.64 8.16 8.50
N ALA A 45 4.19 8.66 9.65
CA ALA A 45 3.23 9.74 9.75
C ALA A 45 3.73 11.02 9.04
N LEU A 46 4.97 11.42 9.34
CA LEU A 46 5.58 12.60 8.71
C LEU A 46 5.78 12.40 7.20
N MET A 47 6.21 11.21 6.78
CA MET A 47 6.34 10.88 5.35
C MET A 47 4.99 10.96 4.62
N ALA A 48 3.90 10.47 5.24
CA ALA A 48 2.56 10.56 4.68
C ALA A 48 2.04 12.01 4.63
N ALA A 49 2.34 12.81 5.66
CA ALA A 49 1.98 14.22 5.68
C ALA A 49 2.69 15.04 4.58
N GLY A 50 4.00 14.81 4.40
CA GLY A 50 4.77 15.46 3.33
C GLY A 50 4.30 15.05 1.93
N GLU A 51 3.90 13.77 1.75
CA GLU A 51 3.30 13.27 0.51
C GLU A 51 1.97 13.96 0.21
N ALA A 52 1.10 14.11 1.20
CA ALA A 52 -0.17 14.81 1.05
C ALA A 52 0.04 16.28 0.66
N ALA A 53 0.99 16.97 1.30
CA ALA A 53 1.34 18.35 0.94
C ALA A 53 1.85 18.47 -0.51
N MET A 54 2.70 17.52 -0.94
CA MET A 54 3.17 17.46 -2.33
C MET A 54 2.02 17.23 -3.31
N ALA A 55 1.14 16.29 -3.01
CA ALA A 55 0.01 15.97 -3.87
C ALA A 55 -0.93 17.18 -4.03
N VAL A 56 -1.20 17.90 -2.95
CA VAL A 56 -2.02 19.13 -2.98
C VAL A 56 -1.34 20.23 -3.80
N ALA A 57 -0.03 20.45 -3.59
CA ALA A 57 0.71 21.50 -4.34
C ALA A 57 0.78 21.24 -5.85
N LEU A 58 0.86 19.96 -6.24
CA LEU A 58 0.93 19.56 -7.64
C LEU A 58 -0.45 19.41 -8.30
N ALA A 59 -1.52 19.26 -7.52
CA ALA A 59 -2.87 19.07 -8.07
C ALA A 59 -3.30 20.23 -8.94
N ASP A 60 -2.96 21.46 -8.56
CA ASP A 60 -3.30 22.68 -9.30
C ASP A 60 -2.45 22.87 -10.57
N SER A 61 -1.19 22.45 -10.55
CA SER A 61 -0.22 22.74 -11.63
C SER A 61 -0.29 21.77 -12.81
N LEU A 62 -0.64 20.51 -12.61
CA LEU A 62 -0.45 19.45 -13.59
C LEU A 62 -1.73 18.73 -14.05
N PHE A 63 -2.81 18.76 -13.30
CA PHE A 63 -3.91 17.84 -13.47
C PHE A 63 -5.30 18.44 -13.70
N LEU A 64 -5.54 19.68 -13.31
CA LEU A 64 -6.87 20.31 -13.39
C LEU A 64 -7.14 21.10 -14.66
N SER A 65 -6.13 21.36 -15.49
CA SER A 65 -6.26 22.12 -16.74
C SER A 65 -6.54 21.26 -17.99
N ILE A 66 -6.95 19.97 -17.83
CA ILE A 66 -7.07 19.02 -18.93
C ILE A 66 -8.48 19.06 -19.51
N THR A 67 -8.60 19.47 -20.78
CA THR A 67 -9.85 19.35 -21.55
C THR A 67 -10.14 17.88 -21.90
N PRO A 68 -11.41 17.42 -21.83
CA PRO A 68 -11.76 16.00 -22.02
C PRO A 68 -11.32 15.38 -23.36
N GLY A 69 -11.17 16.16 -24.42
CA GLY A 69 -10.75 15.69 -25.76
C GLY A 69 -9.27 15.30 -25.85
N GLU A 70 -8.39 16.01 -25.13
CA GLU A 70 -6.95 15.74 -25.10
C GLU A 70 -6.56 14.76 -23.98
N ALA A 71 -7.52 14.41 -23.10
CA ALA A 71 -7.30 13.68 -21.87
C ALA A 71 -6.63 12.32 -22.09
N ARG A 72 -6.97 11.58 -23.14
CA ARG A 72 -6.50 10.18 -23.32
C ARG A 72 -5.01 10.09 -23.54
N GLY A 73 -4.44 10.91 -24.42
CA GLY A 73 -3.00 10.93 -24.68
C GLY A 73 -2.21 11.31 -23.43
N ARG A 74 -2.69 12.33 -22.69
CA ARG A 74 -2.07 12.78 -21.43
C ARG A 74 -2.22 11.73 -20.32
N VAL A 75 -3.36 11.03 -20.25
CA VAL A 75 -3.55 9.91 -19.30
C VAL A 75 -2.61 8.75 -19.63
N LEU A 76 -2.41 8.41 -20.90
CA LEU A 76 -1.44 7.40 -21.30
C LEU A 76 0.00 7.80 -20.93
N LEU A 77 0.37 9.07 -21.13
CA LEU A 77 1.65 9.60 -20.69
C LEU A 77 1.79 9.54 -19.18
N PHE A 78 0.75 9.91 -18.42
CA PHE A 78 0.72 9.79 -16.97
C PHE A 78 0.93 8.33 -16.51
N LEU A 79 0.26 7.37 -17.15
CA LEU A 79 0.44 5.96 -16.85
C LEU A 79 1.86 5.48 -17.14
N ALA A 80 2.45 5.90 -18.28
CA ALA A 80 3.83 5.58 -18.63
C ALA A 80 4.82 6.16 -17.60
N VAL A 81 4.68 7.44 -17.25
CA VAL A 81 5.51 8.12 -16.23
C VAL A 81 5.31 7.48 -14.86
N SER A 82 4.08 7.10 -14.49
CA SER A 82 3.80 6.45 -13.20
C SER A 82 4.43 5.06 -13.08
N PHE A 83 4.69 4.38 -14.19
CA PHE A 83 5.34 3.06 -14.21
C PHE A 83 6.87 3.14 -14.19
N ALA A 84 7.46 4.17 -14.81
CA ALA A 84 8.90 4.28 -14.97
C ALA A 84 9.70 4.20 -13.64
N PRO A 85 9.24 4.77 -12.48
CA PRO A 85 9.93 4.61 -11.20
C PRO A 85 10.10 3.16 -10.76
N PHE A 86 9.17 2.29 -11.14
CA PHE A 86 9.22 0.87 -10.73
C PHE A 86 10.24 0.06 -11.50
N LEU A 87 10.57 0.45 -12.75
CA LEU A 87 11.67 -0.16 -13.50
C LEU A 87 13.01 0.11 -12.82
N ILE A 88 13.21 1.35 -12.34
CA ILE A 88 14.39 1.74 -11.58
C ILE A 88 14.42 1.02 -10.23
N LEU A 89 13.27 0.97 -9.54
CA LEU A 89 13.13 0.32 -8.24
C LEU A 89 13.53 -1.17 -8.31
N ALA A 90 12.97 -1.90 -9.28
CA ALA A 90 13.22 -3.33 -9.42
C ALA A 90 14.69 -3.65 -9.69
N LYS A 91 15.32 -2.89 -10.59
CA LYS A 91 16.68 -3.18 -11.07
C LYS A 91 17.77 -2.67 -10.14
N PHE A 92 17.62 -1.46 -9.59
CA PHE A 92 18.71 -0.77 -8.89
C PHE A 92 18.47 -0.65 -7.38
N ILE A 93 17.25 -0.34 -6.95
CA ILE A 93 16.98 0.04 -5.56
C ILE A 93 16.84 -1.18 -4.66
N GLY A 94 16.25 -2.28 -5.14
CA GLY A 94 16.13 -3.51 -4.37
C GLY A 94 17.48 -3.98 -3.78
N PRO A 95 18.51 -4.20 -4.61
CA PRO A 95 19.85 -4.56 -4.12
C PRO A 95 20.50 -3.53 -3.19
N VAL A 96 20.24 -2.21 -3.43
CA VAL A 96 20.77 -1.15 -2.56
C VAL A 96 20.15 -1.21 -1.17
N ILE A 97 18.84 -1.46 -1.07
CA ILE A 97 18.14 -1.58 0.23
C ILE A 97 18.76 -2.70 1.08
N ASP A 98 19.12 -3.82 0.45
CA ASP A 98 19.63 -4.99 1.15
C ASP A 98 21.11 -4.88 1.53
N ARG A 99 21.92 -4.11 0.78
CA ARG A 99 23.39 -4.04 0.94
C ARG A 99 23.93 -2.70 1.47
N MET A 100 23.09 -1.73 1.79
CA MET A 100 23.56 -0.37 2.13
C MET A 100 24.37 -0.34 3.44
N PRO A 101 25.61 0.16 3.44
CA PRO A 101 26.38 0.37 4.65
C PRO A 101 25.67 1.34 5.60
N GLY A 102 25.53 0.99 6.87
CA GLY A 102 24.77 1.78 7.84
C GLY A 102 23.28 1.41 7.93
N GLY A 103 22.84 0.44 7.12
CA GLY A 103 21.56 -0.22 7.19
C GLY A 103 20.38 0.65 6.73
N ARG A 104 19.21 0.08 6.89
CA ARG A 104 17.91 0.65 6.51
C ARG A 104 17.61 2.01 7.17
N ARG A 105 18.26 2.32 8.32
CA ARG A 105 18.17 3.65 8.97
C ARG A 105 18.73 4.75 8.10
N LEU A 106 19.96 4.61 7.61
CA LEU A 106 20.60 5.63 6.78
C LEU A 106 19.80 5.85 5.49
N LEU A 107 19.28 4.79 4.92
CA LEU A 107 18.44 4.85 3.73
C LEU A 107 17.17 5.69 3.96
N VAL A 108 16.47 5.49 5.09
CA VAL A 108 15.25 6.28 5.41
C VAL A 108 15.60 7.75 5.63
N VAL A 109 16.71 8.05 6.31
CA VAL A 109 17.21 9.42 6.51
C VAL A 109 17.53 10.07 5.15
N LEU A 110 18.25 9.36 4.29
CA LEU A 110 18.63 9.85 2.95
C LEU A 110 17.39 10.11 2.09
N ILE A 111 16.44 9.19 2.06
CA ILE A 111 15.19 9.37 1.29
C ILE A 111 14.42 10.60 1.78
N ALA A 112 14.24 10.76 3.09
CA ALA A 112 13.52 11.90 3.64
C ALA A 112 14.23 13.23 3.33
N SER A 113 15.56 13.26 3.45
CA SER A 113 16.36 14.44 3.12
C SER A 113 16.30 14.78 1.62
N LEU A 114 16.44 13.79 0.74
CA LEU A 114 16.34 13.99 -0.71
C LEU A 114 14.94 14.48 -1.10
N ARG A 115 13.89 13.98 -0.46
CA ARG A 115 12.52 14.45 -0.71
C ARG A 115 12.35 15.91 -0.30
N ALA A 116 12.92 16.32 0.83
CA ALA A 116 12.92 17.73 1.22
C ALA A 116 13.62 18.62 0.18
N VAL A 117 14.79 18.18 -0.31
CA VAL A 117 15.53 18.90 -1.38
C VAL A 117 14.69 18.98 -2.66
N VAL A 118 14.09 17.87 -3.10
CA VAL A 118 13.25 17.84 -4.30
C VAL A 118 12.07 18.80 -4.18
N MET A 119 11.41 18.85 -3.01
CA MET A 119 10.32 19.80 -2.76
C MET A 119 10.78 21.26 -2.88
N VAL A 120 11.96 21.59 -2.34
CA VAL A 120 12.54 22.94 -2.47
C VAL A 120 12.86 23.27 -3.93
N LEU A 121 13.44 22.32 -4.68
CA LEU A 121 13.70 22.50 -6.11
C LEU A 121 12.43 22.72 -6.92
N MET A 122 11.33 22.01 -6.59
CA MET A 122 10.04 22.20 -7.24
C MET A 122 9.47 23.61 -7.06
N VAL A 123 9.79 24.31 -5.96
CA VAL A 123 9.31 25.69 -5.71
C VAL A 123 9.68 26.64 -6.84
N SER A 124 10.90 26.51 -7.39
CA SER A 124 11.38 27.35 -8.50
C SER A 124 10.95 26.85 -9.88
N GLN A 125 10.38 25.64 -9.98
CA GLN A 125 10.12 24.97 -11.25
C GLN A 125 8.63 24.66 -11.49
N LEU A 126 7.70 25.27 -10.72
CA LEU A 126 6.26 24.99 -10.83
C LEU A 126 5.69 25.21 -12.23
N ASP A 127 6.21 26.22 -12.93
CA ASP A 127 5.76 26.61 -14.27
C ASP A 127 6.71 26.08 -15.38
N SER A 128 7.69 25.25 -15.01
CA SER A 128 8.72 24.73 -15.91
C SER A 128 8.50 23.25 -16.22
N LEU A 129 8.94 22.81 -17.41
CA LEU A 129 8.97 21.38 -17.77
C LEU A 129 9.88 20.57 -16.84
N LEU A 130 10.81 21.19 -16.11
CA LEU A 130 11.66 20.53 -15.11
C LEU A 130 10.86 20.03 -13.90
N LEU A 131 9.62 20.48 -13.72
CA LEU A 131 8.72 19.93 -12.70
C LEU A 131 8.48 18.42 -12.91
N PHE A 132 8.37 17.94 -14.16
CA PHE A 132 8.13 16.52 -14.44
C PHE A 132 9.26 15.60 -13.98
N PRO A 133 10.55 15.84 -14.30
CA PRO A 133 11.62 15.00 -13.77
C PRO A 133 11.76 15.11 -12.25
N LEU A 134 11.47 16.26 -11.63
CA LEU A 134 11.48 16.39 -10.17
C LEU A 134 10.34 15.58 -9.53
N ALA A 135 9.13 15.65 -10.08
CA ALA A 135 8.00 14.81 -9.63
C ALA A 135 8.33 13.32 -9.80
N PHE A 136 8.96 12.94 -10.91
CA PHE A 136 9.43 11.58 -11.13
C PHE A 136 10.41 11.11 -10.05
N VAL A 137 11.42 11.92 -9.71
CA VAL A 137 12.38 11.62 -8.64
C VAL A 137 11.65 11.48 -7.30
N ALA A 138 10.69 12.36 -6.99
CA ALA A 138 9.88 12.28 -5.78
C ALA A 138 9.09 10.95 -5.72
N MET A 139 8.52 10.50 -6.84
CA MET A 139 7.82 9.22 -6.94
C MET A 139 8.78 8.03 -6.71
N VAL A 140 9.98 8.03 -7.30
CA VAL A 140 11.01 7.00 -7.07
C VAL A 140 11.35 6.92 -5.59
N LEU A 141 11.62 8.06 -4.95
CA LEU A 141 11.95 8.14 -3.53
C LEU A 141 10.80 7.64 -2.64
N ASN A 142 9.54 7.97 -2.99
CA ASN A 142 8.37 7.48 -2.27
C ASN A 142 8.26 5.95 -2.34
N LYS A 143 8.45 5.36 -3.51
CA LYS A 143 8.42 3.90 -3.68
C LYS A 143 9.58 3.22 -2.98
N THR A 144 10.77 3.80 -3.03
CA THR A 144 11.95 3.33 -2.29
C THR A 144 11.70 3.32 -0.78
N TYR A 145 11.08 4.40 -0.25
CA TYR A 145 10.66 4.45 1.14
C TYR A 145 9.64 3.36 1.49
N SER A 146 8.63 3.15 0.64
CA SER A 146 7.61 2.12 0.86
C SER A 146 8.21 0.72 1.00
N VAL A 147 9.13 0.35 0.10
CA VAL A 147 9.86 -0.94 0.18
C VAL A 147 10.73 -1.02 1.43
N SER A 148 11.49 0.05 1.74
CA SER A 148 12.33 0.11 2.94
C SER A 148 11.53 -0.02 4.23
N LYS A 149 10.37 0.65 4.32
CA LYS A 149 9.43 0.55 5.43
C LYS A 149 8.96 -0.89 5.63
N SER A 150 8.46 -1.53 4.57
CA SER A 150 7.95 -2.90 4.65
C SER A 150 9.04 -3.90 5.06
N ALA A 151 10.29 -3.68 4.64
CA ALA A 151 11.42 -4.49 5.06
C ALA A 151 11.87 -4.22 6.52
N LEU A 152 11.55 -3.05 7.09
CA LEU A 152 11.88 -2.70 8.48
C LEU A 152 10.92 -3.30 9.51
N VAL A 153 9.64 -3.48 9.16
CA VAL A 153 8.58 -3.88 10.09
C VAL A 153 8.94 -5.14 10.89
N PRO A 154 9.37 -6.27 10.30
CA PRO A 154 9.66 -7.48 11.05
C PRO A 154 10.79 -7.30 12.07
N ALA A 155 11.82 -6.53 11.72
CA ALA A 155 12.96 -6.28 12.58
C ALA A 155 12.63 -5.42 13.82
N LEU A 156 11.47 -4.75 13.82
CA LEU A 156 11.04 -3.84 14.91
C LEU A 156 9.89 -4.42 15.75
N ILE A 157 9.40 -5.61 15.41
CA ILE A 157 8.32 -6.31 16.09
C ILE A 157 8.85 -7.59 16.73
N LYS A 158 8.36 -7.91 17.93
CA LYS A 158 8.83 -9.08 18.70
C LYS A 158 8.18 -10.41 18.31
N SER A 159 7.10 -10.40 17.52
CA SER A 159 6.33 -11.59 17.20
C SER A 159 5.67 -11.48 15.83
N ASP A 160 5.79 -12.51 15.02
CA ASP A 160 5.21 -12.60 13.67
C ASP A 160 3.68 -12.52 13.68
N ASN A 161 3.04 -12.94 14.75
CA ASN A 161 1.57 -12.85 14.91
C ASN A 161 1.05 -11.39 14.91
N ASN A 162 1.94 -10.40 15.09
CA ASN A 162 1.58 -8.98 15.14
C ASN A 162 1.85 -8.24 13.81
N LEU A 163 2.32 -8.92 12.76
CA LEU A 163 2.68 -8.28 11.48
C LEU A 163 1.48 -7.63 10.79
N VAL A 164 0.33 -8.29 10.79
CA VAL A 164 -0.93 -7.73 10.21
C VAL A 164 -1.34 -6.47 10.96
N GLU A 165 -1.31 -6.50 12.31
CA GLU A 165 -1.67 -5.35 13.14
C GLU A 165 -0.69 -4.19 12.94
N ALA A 166 0.60 -4.48 12.82
CA ALA A 166 1.63 -3.48 12.58
C ALA A 166 1.48 -2.81 11.21
N ASN A 167 1.28 -3.59 10.16
CA ASN A 167 1.06 -3.08 8.81
C ASN A 167 -0.24 -2.26 8.74
N ALA A 168 -1.30 -2.73 9.40
CA ALA A 168 -2.54 -1.99 9.54
C ALA A 168 -2.36 -0.66 10.27
N LYS A 169 -1.63 -0.65 11.39
CA LYS A 169 -1.35 0.58 12.14
C LYS A 169 -0.59 1.60 11.28
N LEU A 170 0.36 1.16 10.48
CA LEU A 170 1.05 2.03 9.52
C LEU A 170 0.07 2.56 8.45
N GLY A 171 -0.78 1.71 7.89
CA GLY A 171 -1.78 2.12 6.90
C GLY A 171 -2.80 3.13 7.46
N VAL A 172 -3.33 2.88 8.66
CA VAL A 172 -4.23 3.82 9.37
C VAL A 172 -3.52 5.14 9.64
N THR A 173 -2.28 5.09 10.12
CA THR A 173 -1.49 6.30 10.40
C THR A 173 -1.30 7.13 9.13
N ALA A 174 -0.92 6.49 8.01
CA ALA A 174 -0.76 7.18 6.74
C ALA A 174 -2.07 7.82 6.26
N GLY A 175 -3.20 7.09 6.36
CA GLY A 175 -4.51 7.60 5.95
C GLY A 175 -4.97 8.80 6.78
N ILE A 176 -4.93 8.68 8.11
CA ILE A 176 -5.39 9.76 9.00
C ILE A 176 -4.46 10.97 8.91
N VAL A 177 -3.15 10.76 9.02
CA VAL A 177 -2.19 11.89 9.03
C VAL A 177 -2.10 12.54 7.64
N GLY A 178 -2.18 11.74 6.56
CA GLY A 178 -2.24 12.28 5.19
C GLY A 178 -3.47 13.16 4.99
N PHE A 179 -4.64 12.72 5.44
CA PHE A 179 -5.88 13.52 5.38
C PHE A 179 -5.76 14.80 6.23
N LEU A 180 -5.32 14.69 7.48
CA LEU A 180 -5.17 15.85 8.36
C LEU A 180 -4.13 16.86 7.82
N ALA A 181 -3.06 16.40 7.18
CA ALA A 181 -2.04 17.25 6.59
C ALA A 181 -2.50 17.89 5.26
N ALA A 182 -3.42 17.25 4.54
CA ALA A 182 -4.02 17.81 3.33
C ALA A 182 -4.84 19.07 3.62
N ILE A 183 -5.42 19.22 4.82
CA ILE A 183 -6.20 20.40 5.21
C ILE A 183 -5.32 21.67 5.24
N PRO A 184 -4.26 21.78 6.06
CA PRO A 184 -3.39 22.94 6.04
C PRO A 184 -2.65 23.13 4.70
N ALA A 185 -2.31 22.03 4.02
CA ALA A 185 -1.74 22.09 2.68
C ALA A 185 -2.72 22.72 1.68
N GLY A 186 -4.02 22.35 1.72
CA GLY A 186 -5.07 22.94 0.91
C GLY A 186 -5.28 24.42 1.20
N ILE A 187 -5.31 24.82 2.47
CA ILE A 187 -5.38 26.25 2.86
C ILE A 187 -4.19 27.01 2.33
N LEU A 188 -2.98 26.47 2.47
CA LEU A 188 -1.77 27.11 1.95
C LEU A 188 -1.77 27.19 0.42
N SER A 189 -2.32 26.18 -0.28
CA SER A 189 -2.38 26.19 -1.75
C SER A 189 -3.31 27.27 -2.30
N LEU A 190 -4.35 27.67 -1.53
CA LEU A 190 -5.19 28.84 -1.89
C LEU A 190 -4.41 30.15 -1.88
N ILE A 191 -3.32 30.22 -1.10
CA ILE A 191 -2.44 31.40 -1.03
C ILE A 191 -1.31 31.24 -2.06
N SER A 192 -0.64 30.08 -2.06
CA SER A 192 0.47 29.78 -2.96
C SER A 192 0.86 28.31 -2.95
N SER A 193 0.91 27.67 -4.13
CA SER A 193 1.45 26.31 -4.29
C SER A 193 2.93 26.23 -3.85
N LYS A 194 3.70 27.34 -3.97
CA LYS A 194 5.08 27.45 -3.46
C LYS A 194 5.13 27.30 -1.94
N ALA A 195 4.22 27.96 -1.22
CA ALA A 195 4.14 27.85 0.24
C ALA A 195 3.80 26.42 0.67
N THR A 196 2.92 25.74 -0.05
CA THR A 196 2.56 24.34 0.19
C THR A 196 3.74 23.40 -0.02
N LEU A 197 4.59 23.63 -1.04
CA LEU A 197 5.82 22.87 -1.26
C LEU A 197 6.83 23.08 -0.13
N ILE A 198 7.01 24.33 0.34
CA ILE A 198 7.89 24.64 1.48
C ILE A 198 7.39 23.93 2.74
N PHE A 199 6.09 23.98 3.01
CA PHE A 199 5.46 23.25 4.13
C PHE A 199 5.77 21.76 4.07
N GLY A 200 5.60 21.12 2.90
CA GLY A 200 5.96 19.73 2.70
C GLY A 200 7.45 19.45 2.89
N ALA A 201 8.34 20.34 2.43
CA ALA A 201 9.78 20.22 2.62
C ALA A 201 10.15 20.23 4.11
N VAL A 202 9.57 21.12 4.91
CA VAL A 202 9.77 21.17 6.37
C VAL A 202 9.34 19.87 7.02
N ILE A 203 8.20 19.30 6.61
CA ILE A 203 7.72 18.00 7.13
C ILE A 203 8.72 16.89 6.80
N PHE A 204 9.30 16.85 5.59
CA PHE A 204 10.30 15.83 5.24
C PHE A 204 11.62 16.02 6.01
N VAL A 205 12.03 17.26 6.31
CA VAL A 205 13.16 17.50 7.22
C VAL A 205 12.87 16.95 8.61
N LEU A 206 11.68 17.19 9.16
CA LEU A 206 11.26 16.63 10.45
C LEU A 206 11.23 15.09 10.40
N ALA A 207 10.83 14.48 9.27
CA ALA A 207 10.90 13.04 9.09
C ALA A 207 12.34 12.52 9.13
N ALA A 208 13.28 13.21 8.44
CA ALA A 208 14.70 12.86 8.46
C ALA A 208 15.29 12.94 9.87
N LEU A 209 15.03 14.01 10.61
CA LEU A 209 15.49 14.20 11.98
C LEU A 209 14.95 13.11 12.93
N ASN A 210 13.69 12.72 12.77
CA ASN A 210 13.11 11.60 13.54
C ASN A 210 13.72 10.25 13.14
N ALA A 211 14.05 10.04 11.86
CA ALA A 211 14.65 8.81 11.37
C ALA A 211 16.10 8.60 11.89
N ILE A 212 16.82 9.66 12.20
CA ILE A 212 18.16 9.59 12.84
C ILE A 212 18.10 8.82 14.17
N ARG A 213 16.97 8.83 14.85
CA ARG A 213 16.76 8.16 16.15
C ARG A 213 16.43 6.67 16.04
N PHE A 214 16.42 6.09 14.83
CA PHE A 214 16.23 4.65 14.68
C PHE A 214 17.44 3.87 15.22
N PRO A 215 17.22 2.67 15.77
CA PRO A 215 18.33 1.81 16.16
C PRO A 215 19.17 1.45 14.93
N LYS A 216 20.48 1.37 15.10
CA LYS A 216 21.39 0.86 14.07
C LYS A 216 21.06 -0.62 13.87
N GLN A 217 20.61 -0.97 12.68
CA GLN A 217 20.37 -2.37 12.32
C GLN A 217 21.56 -2.87 11.50
N THR A 218 22.07 -4.02 11.89
CA THR A 218 23.10 -4.71 11.14
C THR A 218 22.45 -5.34 9.90
N VAL A 219 22.94 -4.99 8.73
CA VAL A 219 22.54 -5.67 7.50
C VAL A 219 23.25 -7.01 7.46
N ALA A 220 22.56 -8.07 7.05
CA ALA A 220 23.19 -9.36 6.83
C ALA A 220 24.33 -9.20 5.81
N LYS A 221 25.53 -9.62 6.21
CA LYS A 221 26.75 -9.46 5.40
C LYS A 221 26.91 -10.51 4.31
N ASN A 222 26.12 -11.58 4.35
CA ASN A 222 26.30 -12.74 3.48
C ASN A 222 25.53 -12.56 2.16
N GLU A 223 26.13 -13.03 1.08
CA GLU A 223 25.39 -13.24 -0.16
C GLU A 223 24.30 -14.28 0.08
N PRO A 224 23.12 -14.13 -0.56
CA PRO A 224 22.03 -15.08 -0.38
C PRO A 224 22.47 -16.47 -0.84
N GLU A 225 22.33 -17.46 0.03
CA GLU A 225 22.47 -18.86 -0.36
C GLU A 225 21.38 -19.27 -1.35
N GLU A 226 21.62 -20.25 -2.20
CA GLU A 226 20.64 -20.74 -3.18
C GLU A 226 19.32 -21.19 -2.52
N LEU A 227 19.38 -21.69 -1.29
CA LEU A 227 18.23 -22.06 -0.46
C LEU A 227 17.33 -20.85 -0.16
N GLU A 228 17.89 -19.68 0.16
CA GLU A 228 17.15 -18.46 0.45
C GLU A 228 16.42 -17.91 -0.79
N VAL A 229 17.01 -18.08 -1.98
CA VAL A 229 16.35 -17.74 -3.25
C VAL A 229 15.17 -18.67 -3.53
N ARG A 230 15.27 -19.95 -3.17
CA ARG A 230 14.15 -20.90 -3.29
C ARG A 230 13.01 -20.57 -2.34
N GLU A 231 13.26 -20.11 -1.12
CA GLU A 231 12.23 -19.72 -0.15
C GLU A 231 11.38 -18.53 -0.64
N LEU A 232 11.98 -17.57 -1.35
CA LEU A 232 11.23 -16.48 -1.99
C LEU A 232 10.29 -16.94 -3.10
N HIS A 233 10.55 -18.12 -3.67
CA HIS A 233 9.73 -18.73 -4.72
C HIS A 233 8.78 -19.79 -4.18
N GLN A 234 8.54 -19.82 -2.86
CA GLN A 234 7.56 -20.75 -2.30
C GLN A 234 6.20 -20.60 -2.99
N PRO A 235 5.52 -21.71 -3.28
CA PRO A 235 4.24 -21.70 -3.99
C PRO A 235 3.20 -20.79 -3.35
N GLY A 236 3.17 -20.68 -2.02
CA GLY A 236 2.27 -19.82 -1.27
C GLY A 236 2.51 -18.33 -1.52
N VAL A 237 3.78 -17.89 -1.57
CA VAL A 237 4.14 -16.49 -1.85
C VAL A 237 3.80 -16.13 -3.30
N LEU A 238 4.16 -16.99 -4.27
CA LEU A 238 3.87 -16.75 -5.69
C LEU A 238 2.37 -16.71 -5.98
N LEU A 239 1.61 -17.56 -5.31
CA LEU A 239 0.15 -17.57 -5.40
C LEU A 239 -0.43 -16.26 -4.86
N ALA A 240 0.04 -15.80 -3.69
CA ALA A 240 -0.36 -14.53 -3.10
C ALA A 240 0.01 -13.33 -3.99
N VAL A 241 1.20 -13.32 -4.59
CA VAL A 241 1.63 -12.30 -5.57
C VAL A 241 0.69 -12.25 -6.77
N SER A 242 0.28 -13.41 -7.29
CA SER A 242 -0.62 -13.48 -8.44
C SER A 242 -2.01 -12.96 -8.11
N ALA A 243 -2.57 -13.36 -6.96
CA ALA A 243 -3.86 -12.88 -6.47
C ALA A 243 -3.83 -11.37 -6.19
N MET A 244 -2.77 -10.88 -5.53
CA MET A 244 -2.63 -9.44 -5.25
C MET A 244 -2.43 -8.62 -6.54
N SER A 245 -1.84 -9.20 -7.58
CA SER A 245 -1.77 -8.59 -8.91
C SER A 245 -3.15 -8.34 -9.50
N LEU A 246 -4.12 -9.28 -9.33
CA LEU A 246 -5.51 -9.09 -9.76
C LEU A 246 -6.22 -8.01 -8.95
N VAL A 247 -5.99 -7.94 -7.63
CA VAL A 247 -6.50 -6.85 -6.80
C VAL A 247 -6.01 -5.50 -7.32
N ARG A 248 -4.71 -5.38 -7.62
CA ARG A 248 -4.13 -4.14 -8.15
C ARG A 248 -4.63 -3.80 -9.55
N ALA A 249 -4.82 -4.79 -10.40
CA ALA A 249 -5.45 -4.63 -11.72
C ALA A 249 -6.87 -4.04 -11.57
N SER A 250 -7.67 -4.58 -10.64
CA SER A 250 -9.03 -4.07 -10.37
C SER A 250 -9.02 -2.63 -9.90
N VAL A 251 -8.08 -2.24 -9.01
CA VAL A 251 -7.94 -0.84 -8.56
C VAL A 251 -7.65 0.09 -9.73
N GLY A 252 -6.67 -0.27 -10.59
CA GLY A 252 -6.30 0.53 -11.76
C GLY A 252 -7.44 0.65 -12.77
N PHE A 253 -8.07 -0.47 -13.09
CA PHE A 253 -9.20 -0.51 -14.00
C PHE A 253 -10.36 0.36 -13.51
N VAL A 254 -10.82 0.17 -12.26
CA VAL A 254 -11.94 0.91 -11.67
C VAL A 254 -11.65 2.41 -11.63
N PHE A 255 -10.42 2.80 -11.25
CA PHE A 255 -10.02 4.20 -11.20
C PHE A 255 -10.23 4.91 -12.54
N PHE A 256 -9.68 4.37 -13.64
CA PHE A 256 -9.80 4.99 -14.95
C PHE A 256 -11.16 4.75 -15.59
N HIS A 257 -11.80 3.61 -15.36
CA HIS A 257 -13.15 3.35 -15.87
C HIS A 257 -14.15 4.35 -15.30
N LEU A 258 -14.12 4.63 -13.98
CA LEU A 258 -14.98 5.61 -13.34
C LEU A 258 -14.66 7.04 -13.79
N ALA A 259 -13.38 7.37 -14.01
CA ALA A 259 -13.00 8.68 -14.53
C ALA A 259 -13.70 9.00 -15.87
N PHE A 260 -13.68 8.04 -16.81
CA PHE A 260 -14.34 8.21 -18.10
C PHE A 260 -15.87 8.03 -18.03
N TRP A 261 -16.33 7.16 -17.13
CA TRP A 261 -17.75 6.91 -16.93
C TRP A 261 -18.48 8.12 -16.32
N PHE A 262 -17.85 8.87 -15.42
CA PHE A 262 -18.39 10.13 -14.89
C PHE A 262 -18.21 11.31 -15.86
N ALA A 263 -17.22 11.27 -16.73
CA ALA A 263 -16.98 12.30 -17.74
C ALA A 263 -17.92 12.19 -18.97
N ASP A 264 -18.72 11.12 -19.07
CA ASP A 264 -19.65 10.92 -20.20
C ASP A 264 -20.78 11.95 -20.18
N PRO A 265 -20.90 12.82 -21.22
CA PRO A 265 -21.94 13.84 -21.28
C PRO A 265 -23.38 13.29 -21.25
N GLN A 266 -23.61 12.12 -21.86
CA GLN A 266 -24.94 11.48 -21.89
C GLN A 266 -25.43 11.12 -20.48
N ARG A 267 -24.52 10.80 -19.56
CA ARG A 267 -24.85 10.53 -18.17
C ARG A 267 -25.18 11.77 -17.35
N ALA A 268 -24.57 12.88 -17.68
CA ALA A 268 -24.89 14.16 -17.05
C ALA A 268 -26.35 14.57 -17.30
N GLU A 269 -26.91 14.17 -18.46
CA GLU A 269 -28.34 14.38 -18.78
C GLU A 269 -29.25 13.45 -17.97
N ILE A 270 -28.94 12.14 -17.91
CA ILE A 270 -29.78 11.14 -17.21
C ILE A 270 -29.91 11.44 -15.71
N VAL A 271 -28.87 11.90 -15.04
CA VAL A 271 -28.90 12.29 -13.62
C VAL A 271 -29.75 13.57 -13.42
N GLY A 272 -29.96 14.36 -14.48
CA GLY A 272 -30.73 15.63 -14.44
C GLY A 272 -32.22 15.48 -14.64
N GLU A 273 -32.71 14.42 -15.29
CA GLU A 273 -34.11 14.28 -15.68
C GLU A 273 -35.06 13.83 -14.55
N GLY A 274 -34.53 13.28 -13.45
CA GLY A 274 -35.36 12.72 -12.36
C GLY A 274 -35.47 13.56 -11.08
N THR A 275 -34.77 14.68 -10.95
CA THR A 275 -34.65 15.41 -9.69
C THR A 275 -35.03 16.89 -9.84
N ASN A 276 -36.31 17.21 -9.63
CA ASN A 276 -36.75 18.56 -9.40
C ASN A 276 -36.19 19.04 -8.03
N GLY A 277 -35.25 19.97 -8.02
CA GLY A 277 -34.79 20.57 -6.77
C GLY A 277 -33.28 20.86 -6.73
N LEU A 278 -32.69 20.61 -5.60
CA LEU A 278 -31.33 20.98 -5.22
C LEU A 278 -30.25 20.49 -6.24
N TRP A 279 -30.44 19.31 -6.84
CA TRP A 279 -29.54 18.75 -7.83
C TRP A 279 -29.56 19.47 -9.18
N THR A 280 -30.71 20.04 -9.59
CA THR A 280 -30.80 20.86 -10.81
C THR A 280 -30.02 22.17 -10.62
N GLN A 281 -30.11 22.77 -9.42
CA GLN A 281 -29.33 23.97 -9.10
C GLN A 281 -27.81 23.68 -9.03
N VAL A 282 -27.42 22.54 -8.46
CA VAL A 282 -26.01 22.09 -8.43
C VAL A 282 -25.49 21.85 -9.85
N LYS A 283 -26.27 21.22 -10.74
CA LYS A 283 -25.90 21.02 -12.15
C LYS A 283 -25.73 22.37 -12.88
N TYR A 284 -26.63 23.32 -12.65
CA TYR A 284 -26.56 24.66 -13.26
C TYR A 284 -25.31 25.44 -12.80
N HIS A 285 -24.95 25.33 -11.51
CA HIS A 285 -23.79 26.01 -10.94
C HIS A 285 -22.44 25.40 -11.36
N PHE A 286 -22.35 24.07 -11.49
CA PHE A 286 -21.09 23.37 -11.75
C PHE A 286 -20.89 22.97 -13.23
N GLY A 287 -21.93 23.06 -14.08
CA GLY A 287 -21.85 22.86 -15.55
C GLY A 287 -20.94 21.69 -15.98
N PRO A 288 -19.92 21.94 -16.84
CA PRO A 288 -19.00 20.92 -17.34
C PRO A 288 -18.13 20.26 -16.27
N GLN A 289 -18.03 20.85 -15.07
CA GLN A 289 -17.25 20.33 -13.95
C GLN A 289 -17.99 19.26 -13.14
N PHE A 290 -19.26 18.97 -13.46
CA PHE A 290 -20.08 18.00 -12.74
C PHE A 290 -19.49 16.60 -12.73
N GLY A 291 -18.97 16.12 -13.84
CA GLY A 291 -18.28 14.83 -13.95
C GLY A 291 -17.00 14.78 -13.10
N THR A 292 -16.24 15.87 -13.08
CA THR A 292 -15.04 16.02 -12.26
C THR A 292 -15.35 15.98 -10.77
N MET A 293 -16.45 16.59 -10.33
CA MET A 293 -16.91 16.56 -8.94
C MET A 293 -17.25 15.12 -8.49
N TRP A 294 -18.00 14.37 -9.30
CA TRP A 294 -18.31 12.96 -8.98
C TRP A 294 -17.08 12.08 -8.95
N PHE A 295 -16.14 12.30 -9.85
CA PHE A 295 -14.86 11.59 -9.82
C PHE A 295 -14.03 11.97 -8.60
N GLY A 296 -13.99 13.25 -8.22
CA GLY A 296 -13.36 13.71 -6.97
C GLY A 296 -13.95 13.03 -5.74
N LEU A 297 -15.29 12.90 -5.69
CA LEU A 297 -15.99 12.18 -4.62
C LEU A 297 -15.62 10.68 -4.65
N ALA A 298 -15.51 10.05 -5.82
CA ALA A 298 -15.08 8.66 -5.93
C ALA A 298 -13.66 8.46 -5.40
N VAL A 299 -12.73 9.38 -5.71
CA VAL A 299 -11.36 9.35 -5.15
C VAL A 299 -11.38 9.51 -3.63
N SER A 300 -12.25 10.36 -3.09
CA SER A 300 -12.45 10.49 -1.64
C SER A 300 -12.99 9.18 -1.03
N MET A 301 -13.91 8.50 -1.71
CA MET A 301 -14.41 7.19 -1.30
C MET A 301 -13.32 6.12 -1.33
N ALA A 302 -12.36 6.19 -2.27
CA ALA A 302 -11.18 5.32 -2.26
C ALA A 302 -10.35 5.49 -0.99
N ALA A 303 -10.11 6.73 -0.56
CA ALA A 303 -9.38 7.02 0.67
C ALA A 303 -10.12 6.48 1.90
N VAL A 304 -11.45 6.70 1.98
CA VAL A 304 -12.30 6.15 3.05
C VAL A 304 -12.24 4.61 3.06
N GLY A 305 -12.38 3.97 1.91
CA GLY A 305 -12.29 2.52 1.78
C GLY A 305 -10.94 1.98 2.27
N SER A 306 -9.85 2.58 1.83
CA SER A 306 -8.49 2.22 2.28
C SER A 306 -8.33 2.38 3.79
N LEU A 307 -8.81 3.46 4.37
CA LEU A 307 -8.76 3.71 5.82
C LEU A 307 -9.56 2.66 6.59
N LEU A 308 -10.80 2.39 6.19
CA LEU A 308 -11.65 1.37 6.80
C LEU A 308 -11.04 -0.03 6.68
N GLY A 309 -10.43 -0.37 5.53
CA GLY A 309 -9.71 -1.62 5.34
C GLY A 309 -8.56 -1.79 6.35
N ASN A 310 -7.76 -0.76 6.55
CA ASN A 310 -6.69 -0.76 7.54
C ASN A 310 -7.22 -0.82 8.99
N LEU A 311 -8.32 -0.14 9.30
CA LEU A 311 -8.95 -0.16 10.64
C LEU A 311 -9.56 -1.54 10.97
N SER A 312 -10.04 -2.26 9.97
CA SER A 312 -10.64 -3.59 10.17
C SER A 312 -9.62 -4.69 10.49
N ALA A 313 -8.31 -4.43 10.31
CA ALA A 313 -7.23 -5.40 10.49
C ALA A 313 -7.23 -6.08 11.86
N LYS A 314 -7.50 -5.32 12.94
CA LYS A 314 -7.55 -5.87 14.30
C LYS A 314 -8.63 -6.93 14.47
N ARG A 315 -9.76 -6.79 13.77
CA ARG A 315 -10.84 -7.79 13.77
C ARG A 315 -10.50 -8.96 12.87
N LEU A 316 -9.88 -8.69 11.72
CA LEU A 316 -9.50 -9.68 10.73
C LEU A 316 -8.31 -10.55 11.18
N ASN A 317 -7.43 -10.02 12.06
CA ASN A 317 -6.31 -10.78 12.63
C ASN A 317 -6.76 -11.97 13.52
N LYS A 318 -8.04 -12.03 13.89
CA LYS A 318 -8.64 -13.19 14.56
C LYS A 318 -8.83 -14.40 13.62
N LEU A 319 -8.74 -14.21 12.32
CA LEU A 319 -8.76 -15.29 11.35
C LEU A 319 -7.45 -16.07 11.46
N LYS A 320 -7.55 -17.37 11.67
CA LYS A 320 -6.40 -18.27 11.90
C LYS A 320 -5.40 -18.34 10.73
N ARG A 321 -5.78 -17.87 9.54
CA ARG A 321 -4.95 -17.90 8.32
C ARG A 321 -5.09 -16.57 7.57
N VAL A 322 -4.00 -15.84 7.51
CA VAL A 322 -3.90 -14.51 6.87
C VAL A 322 -4.17 -14.61 5.35
N GLU A 323 -3.87 -15.74 4.74
CA GLU A 323 -4.06 -16.01 3.31
C GLU A 323 -5.51 -15.85 2.88
N TYR A 324 -6.49 -16.22 3.72
CA TYR A 324 -7.91 -16.07 3.39
C TYR A 324 -8.36 -14.61 3.26
N LEU A 325 -7.62 -13.65 3.80
CA LEU A 325 -7.92 -12.23 3.62
C LEU A 325 -7.83 -11.80 2.15
N ILE A 326 -6.94 -12.42 1.37
CA ILE A 326 -6.83 -12.15 -0.06
C ILE A 326 -8.03 -12.74 -0.82
N VAL A 327 -8.53 -13.94 -0.40
CA VAL A 327 -9.77 -14.51 -0.96
C VAL A 327 -10.94 -13.55 -0.72
N VAL A 328 -11.08 -13.08 0.53
CA VAL A 328 -12.14 -12.13 0.92
C VAL A 328 -12.02 -10.83 0.14
N ALA A 329 -10.81 -10.29 -0.03
CA ALA A 329 -10.58 -9.09 -0.82
C ALA A 329 -11.06 -9.24 -2.26
N LEU A 330 -10.71 -10.33 -2.92
CA LEU A 330 -11.14 -10.62 -4.30
C LEU A 330 -12.66 -10.86 -4.38
N ALA A 331 -13.25 -11.54 -3.40
CA ALA A 331 -14.70 -11.74 -3.34
C ALA A 331 -15.46 -10.41 -3.18
N ILE A 332 -14.97 -9.49 -2.33
CA ILE A 332 -15.53 -8.14 -2.19
C ILE A 332 -15.50 -7.39 -3.52
N ILE A 333 -14.38 -7.46 -4.25
CA ILE A 333 -14.25 -6.85 -5.58
C ILE A 333 -15.28 -7.45 -6.55
N GLY A 334 -15.45 -8.78 -6.54
CA GLY A 334 -16.41 -9.48 -7.37
C GLY A 334 -17.85 -9.06 -7.09
N VAL A 335 -18.25 -9.05 -5.82
CA VAL A 335 -19.60 -8.65 -5.39
C VAL A 335 -19.87 -7.18 -5.71
N ALA A 336 -18.93 -6.28 -5.38
CA ALA A 336 -19.08 -4.86 -5.65
C ALA A 336 -19.18 -4.56 -7.16
N GLY A 337 -18.36 -5.24 -7.98
CA GLY A 337 -18.42 -5.14 -9.44
C GLY A 337 -19.77 -5.61 -10.00
N LEU A 338 -20.26 -6.76 -9.51
CA LEU A 338 -21.56 -7.32 -9.95
C LEU A 338 -22.73 -6.40 -9.58
N LEU A 339 -22.77 -5.92 -8.34
CA LEU A 339 -23.82 -4.99 -7.90
C LEU A 339 -23.82 -3.72 -8.74
N THR A 340 -22.65 -3.17 -9.05
CA THR A 340 -22.56 -1.96 -9.89
C THR A 340 -22.92 -2.25 -11.34
N ALA A 341 -22.58 -3.43 -11.87
CA ALA A 341 -22.96 -3.84 -13.23
C ALA A 341 -24.48 -3.94 -13.38
N ILE A 342 -25.18 -4.50 -12.39
CA ILE A 342 -26.63 -4.67 -12.39
C ILE A 342 -27.36 -3.33 -12.27
N THR A 343 -26.90 -2.47 -11.35
CA THR A 343 -27.62 -1.23 -11.02
C THR A 343 -27.21 -0.06 -11.90
N SER A 344 -25.93 0.03 -12.25
CA SER A 344 -25.31 1.10 -13.05
C SER A 344 -25.64 2.53 -12.57
N VAL A 345 -25.85 2.72 -11.25
CA VAL A 345 -26.14 4.03 -10.65
C VAL A 345 -24.90 4.65 -10.00
N THR A 346 -24.88 5.96 -9.85
CA THR A 346 -23.77 6.73 -9.28
C THR A 346 -23.39 6.27 -7.87
N ILE A 347 -24.36 5.95 -7.02
CA ILE A 347 -24.11 5.53 -5.63
C ILE A 347 -23.34 4.20 -5.59
N THR A 348 -23.75 3.21 -6.39
CA THR A 348 -23.05 1.92 -6.44
C THR A 348 -21.64 2.05 -7.05
N ALA A 349 -21.44 2.96 -7.97
CA ALA A 349 -20.12 3.28 -8.53
C ALA A 349 -19.18 3.91 -7.47
N LEU A 350 -19.69 4.81 -6.62
CA LEU A 350 -18.95 5.37 -5.48
C LEU A 350 -18.62 4.29 -4.44
N LEU A 351 -19.60 3.42 -4.14
CA LEU A 351 -19.40 2.28 -3.24
C LEU A 351 -18.40 1.28 -3.82
N LEU A 352 -18.42 1.01 -5.13
CA LEU A 352 -17.44 0.17 -5.81
C LEU A 352 -16.03 0.72 -5.58
N MET A 353 -15.82 2.03 -5.75
CA MET A 353 -14.52 2.65 -5.51
C MET A 353 -14.06 2.49 -4.06
N ALA A 354 -14.95 2.67 -3.09
CA ALA A 354 -14.66 2.45 -1.68
C ALA A 354 -14.31 0.97 -1.38
N LEU A 355 -15.14 0.03 -1.86
CA LEU A 355 -14.99 -1.40 -1.57
C LEU A 355 -13.76 -2.01 -2.26
N VAL A 356 -13.43 -1.59 -3.48
CA VAL A 356 -12.22 -2.05 -4.17
C VAL A 356 -10.97 -1.57 -3.43
N ASN A 357 -10.95 -0.34 -2.92
CA ASN A 357 -9.82 0.18 -2.15
C ASN A 357 -9.78 -0.40 -0.72
N TYR A 358 -10.92 -0.69 -0.10
CA TYR A 358 -11.02 -1.48 1.13
C TYR A 358 -10.38 -2.87 0.94
N ALA A 359 -10.78 -3.57 -0.11
CA ALA A 359 -10.25 -4.88 -0.48
C ALA A 359 -8.74 -4.83 -0.76
N ALA A 360 -8.28 -3.79 -1.47
CA ALA A 360 -6.86 -3.58 -1.72
C ALA A 360 -6.06 -3.35 -0.42
N ALA A 361 -6.63 -2.64 0.56
CA ALA A 361 -5.97 -2.41 1.84
C ALA A 361 -5.83 -3.70 2.66
N ILE A 362 -6.91 -4.48 2.82
CA ILE A 362 -6.84 -5.76 3.55
C ILE A 362 -5.95 -6.78 2.83
N GLY A 363 -6.03 -6.85 1.50
CA GLY A 363 -5.17 -7.71 0.69
C GLY A 363 -3.69 -7.34 0.81
N ASN A 364 -3.37 -6.03 0.81
CA ASN A 364 -1.99 -5.56 0.95
C ASN A 364 -1.40 -5.90 2.34
N MET A 365 -2.18 -5.74 3.42
CA MET A 365 -1.76 -6.14 4.76
C MET A 365 -1.48 -7.64 4.85
N ALA A 366 -2.36 -8.45 4.28
CA ALA A 366 -2.19 -9.90 4.24
C ALA A 366 -0.94 -10.28 3.43
N PHE A 367 -0.78 -9.71 2.24
CA PHE A 367 0.37 -9.94 1.38
C PHE A 367 1.69 -9.54 2.05
N GLU A 368 1.78 -8.34 2.60
CA GLU A 368 2.98 -7.89 3.31
C GLU A 368 3.31 -8.82 4.48
N SER A 369 2.30 -9.29 5.22
CA SER A 369 2.49 -10.20 6.35
C SER A 369 2.99 -11.57 5.90
N ILE A 370 2.46 -12.11 4.79
CA ILE A 370 2.93 -13.38 4.19
C ILE A 370 4.40 -13.25 3.77
N VAL A 371 4.74 -12.21 3.00
CA VAL A 371 6.13 -11.99 2.56
C VAL A 371 7.06 -11.73 3.73
N GLN A 372 6.63 -10.99 4.73
CA GLN A 372 7.43 -10.70 5.92
C GLN A 372 7.70 -11.93 6.78
N ARG A 373 6.75 -12.88 6.83
CA ARG A 373 6.88 -14.16 7.55
C ARG A 373 7.76 -15.16 6.78
N ASP A 374 7.50 -15.28 5.47
CA ASP A 374 8.02 -16.39 4.67
C ASP A 374 9.29 -16.03 3.86
N ALA A 375 9.65 -14.72 3.76
CA ALA A 375 10.83 -14.28 3.04
C ALA A 375 12.04 -14.07 3.95
N PRO A 376 13.23 -14.60 3.61
CA PRO A 376 14.46 -14.39 4.35
C PRO A 376 14.85 -12.92 4.42
N ASP A 377 15.49 -12.50 5.52
CA ASP A 377 15.86 -11.09 5.74
C ASP A 377 16.79 -10.52 4.67
N VAL A 378 17.67 -11.35 4.12
CA VAL A 378 18.73 -10.96 3.17
C VAL A 378 18.17 -10.49 1.83
N ASN A 379 17.07 -11.07 1.36
CA ASN A 379 16.50 -10.78 0.05
C ASN A 379 15.13 -10.07 0.08
N ARG A 380 14.63 -9.76 1.26
CA ARG A 380 13.27 -9.20 1.44
C ARG A 380 13.05 -7.89 0.70
N GLY A 381 14.04 -6.99 0.69
CA GLY A 381 13.97 -5.73 -0.03
C GLY A 381 13.87 -5.92 -1.54
N ARG A 382 14.69 -6.80 -2.11
CA ARG A 382 14.66 -7.13 -3.55
C ARG A 382 13.34 -7.80 -3.93
N ALA A 383 12.87 -8.76 -3.13
CA ALA A 383 11.61 -9.46 -3.38
C ALA A 383 10.42 -8.49 -3.39
N LEU A 384 10.31 -7.64 -2.36
CA LEU A 384 9.26 -6.64 -2.27
C LEU A 384 9.31 -5.64 -3.43
N ALA A 385 10.51 -5.18 -3.83
CA ALA A 385 10.67 -4.29 -4.98
C ALA A 385 10.14 -4.92 -6.28
N ASN A 386 10.47 -6.19 -6.53
CA ASN A 386 10.00 -6.94 -7.71
C ASN A 386 8.47 -7.14 -7.66
N TYR A 387 7.90 -7.49 -6.50
CA TYR A 387 6.46 -7.69 -6.37
C TYR A 387 5.69 -6.37 -6.54
N TYR A 388 6.16 -5.27 -5.96
CA TYR A 388 5.53 -3.96 -6.16
C TYR A 388 5.64 -3.48 -7.61
N THR A 389 6.73 -3.77 -8.30
CA THR A 389 6.87 -3.50 -9.74
C THR A 389 5.81 -4.27 -10.54
N ARG A 390 5.62 -5.57 -10.24
CA ARG A 390 4.57 -6.39 -10.88
C ARG A 390 3.17 -5.85 -10.58
N PHE A 391 2.89 -5.43 -9.35
CA PHE A 391 1.61 -4.83 -8.97
C PHE A 391 1.34 -3.54 -9.73
N GLN A 392 2.35 -2.69 -9.86
CA GLN A 392 2.21 -1.44 -10.62
C GLN A 392 2.03 -1.69 -12.11
N LEU A 393 2.75 -2.67 -12.66
CA LEU A 393 2.55 -3.08 -14.06
C LEU A 393 1.11 -3.53 -14.29
N MET A 394 0.55 -4.35 -13.42
CA MET A 394 -0.82 -4.82 -13.52
C MET A 394 -1.84 -3.69 -13.34
N TRP A 395 -1.56 -2.75 -12.42
CA TRP A 395 -2.38 -1.55 -12.23
C TRP A 395 -2.43 -0.68 -13.50
N VAL A 396 -1.26 -0.42 -14.11
CA VAL A 396 -1.14 0.35 -15.36
C VAL A 396 -1.80 -0.39 -16.52
N ALA A 397 -1.48 -1.67 -16.71
CA ALA A 397 -2.02 -2.48 -17.81
C ALA A 397 -3.55 -2.55 -17.78
N ALA A 398 -4.12 -2.77 -16.62
CA ALA A 398 -5.57 -2.76 -16.44
C ALA A 398 -6.19 -1.37 -16.60
N GLY A 399 -5.50 -0.31 -16.16
CA GLY A 399 -5.92 1.07 -16.32
C GLY A 399 -5.92 1.55 -17.79
N ILE A 400 -5.04 1.02 -18.61
CA ILE A 400 -4.98 1.34 -20.06
C ILE A 400 -6.26 0.86 -20.77
N ILE A 401 -6.88 -0.23 -20.34
CA ILE A 401 -8.06 -0.81 -21.00
C ILE A 401 -9.20 0.21 -21.14
N PRO A 402 -9.73 0.84 -20.07
CA PRO A 402 -10.79 1.83 -20.19
C PRO A 402 -10.33 3.15 -20.83
N VAL A 403 -9.01 3.43 -20.84
CA VAL A 403 -8.47 4.59 -21.54
C VAL A 403 -8.54 4.41 -23.08
N LEU A 404 -8.20 3.22 -23.56
CA LEU A 404 -8.22 2.90 -25.00
C LEU A 404 -9.62 2.52 -25.49
N LEU A 405 -10.36 1.74 -24.68
CA LEU A 405 -11.66 1.22 -25.05
C LEU A 405 -12.77 2.04 -24.40
N LYS A 406 -13.73 2.52 -25.21
CA LYS A 406 -14.95 3.15 -24.70
C LYS A 406 -15.92 2.06 -24.22
N LEU A 407 -15.67 1.51 -23.04
CA LEU A 407 -16.49 0.42 -22.49
C LEU A 407 -17.81 0.97 -21.92
N PRO A 408 -18.96 0.38 -22.31
CA PRO A 408 -20.20 0.63 -21.60
C PRO A 408 -20.06 0.32 -20.09
N GLY A 409 -20.76 1.07 -19.23
CA GLY A 409 -20.64 0.90 -17.77
C GLY A 409 -20.87 -0.54 -17.33
N VAL A 410 -21.97 -1.17 -17.81
CA VAL A 410 -22.31 -2.57 -17.50
C VAL A 410 -21.16 -3.54 -17.84
N VAL A 411 -20.54 -3.36 -19.00
CA VAL A 411 -19.43 -4.22 -19.44
C VAL A 411 -18.19 -4.00 -18.55
N GLY A 412 -17.81 -2.74 -18.29
CA GLY A 412 -16.67 -2.43 -17.45
C GLY A 412 -16.84 -2.96 -16.01
N PHE A 413 -17.99 -2.73 -15.41
CA PHE A 413 -18.27 -3.25 -14.05
C PHE A 413 -18.40 -4.78 -14.03
N GLY A 414 -18.95 -5.38 -15.09
CA GLY A 414 -18.97 -6.84 -15.27
C GLY A 414 -17.58 -7.47 -15.37
N MET A 415 -16.64 -6.79 -16.03
CA MET A 415 -15.23 -7.21 -16.03
C MET A 415 -14.61 -7.20 -14.63
N VAL A 416 -14.90 -6.17 -13.81
CA VAL A 416 -14.46 -6.13 -12.41
C VAL A 416 -15.01 -7.31 -11.62
N ALA A 417 -16.31 -7.63 -11.80
CA ALA A 417 -16.95 -8.78 -11.18
C ALA A 417 -16.26 -10.09 -11.58
N ALA A 418 -16.03 -10.29 -12.86
CA ALA A 418 -15.37 -11.49 -13.39
C ALA A 418 -13.94 -11.66 -12.86
N ILE A 419 -13.14 -10.58 -12.81
CA ILE A 419 -11.79 -10.60 -12.22
C ILE A 419 -11.84 -10.95 -10.74
N GLY A 420 -12.76 -10.34 -9.97
CA GLY A 420 -12.90 -10.59 -8.54
C GLY A 420 -13.28 -12.05 -8.24
N PHE A 421 -14.34 -12.57 -8.85
CA PHE A 421 -14.80 -13.95 -8.59
C PHE A 421 -13.83 -15.01 -9.11
N SER A 422 -13.33 -14.87 -10.34
CA SER A 422 -12.35 -15.82 -10.89
C SER A 422 -11.05 -15.81 -10.08
N GLY A 423 -10.56 -14.62 -9.69
CA GLY A 423 -9.39 -14.48 -8.86
C GLY A 423 -9.57 -15.13 -7.48
N ALA A 424 -10.71 -14.90 -6.81
CA ALA A 424 -11.04 -15.52 -5.52
C ALA A 424 -11.07 -17.04 -5.62
N LEU A 425 -11.71 -17.58 -6.66
CA LEU A 425 -11.83 -19.02 -6.88
C LEU A 425 -10.46 -19.66 -7.16
N ILE A 426 -9.68 -19.09 -8.07
CA ILE A 426 -8.34 -19.57 -8.44
C ILE A 426 -7.42 -19.57 -7.21
N TYR A 427 -7.41 -18.47 -6.46
CA TYR A 427 -6.59 -18.36 -5.26
C TYR A 427 -7.00 -19.35 -4.18
N TRP A 428 -8.30 -19.52 -3.94
CA TRP A 428 -8.83 -20.48 -2.99
C TRP A 428 -8.51 -21.94 -3.36
N ILE A 429 -8.63 -22.31 -4.65
CA ILE A 429 -8.21 -23.62 -5.15
C ILE A 429 -6.72 -23.83 -4.91
N GLY A 430 -5.89 -22.84 -5.24
CA GLY A 430 -4.44 -22.92 -5.02
C GLY A 430 -4.07 -23.11 -3.55
N LEU A 431 -4.74 -22.42 -2.61
CA LEU A 431 -4.55 -22.62 -1.18
C LEU A 431 -4.91 -24.04 -0.74
N ARG A 432 -5.99 -24.63 -1.28
CA ARG A 432 -6.35 -26.00 -1.01
C ARG A 432 -5.31 -27.00 -1.55
N GLN A 433 -4.80 -26.79 -2.75
CA GLN A 433 -3.75 -27.63 -3.34
C GLN A 433 -2.47 -27.63 -2.48
N ILE A 434 -2.03 -26.44 -2.04
CA ILE A 434 -0.88 -26.33 -1.13
C ILE A 434 -1.15 -27.08 0.20
N ALA A 435 -2.35 -26.94 0.76
CA ALA A 435 -2.72 -27.64 2.00
C ALA A 435 -2.73 -29.17 1.86
N LEU A 436 -2.91 -29.70 0.65
CA LEU A 436 -2.86 -31.13 0.32
C LEU A 436 -1.46 -31.59 -0.10
N GLY A 437 -0.43 -30.72 -0.03
CA GLY A 437 0.94 -31.02 -0.44
C GLY A 437 1.15 -31.09 -1.96
N ALA A 438 0.18 -30.65 -2.76
CA ALA A 438 0.28 -30.58 -4.21
C ALA A 438 0.87 -29.21 -4.63
N GLU A 439 1.75 -29.22 -5.63
CA GLU A 439 2.18 -27.95 -6.23
C GLU A 439 0.98 -27.28 -6.90
N PRO A 440 0.70 -25.99 -6.63
CA PRO A 440 -0.37 -25.28 -7.30
C PRO A 440 -0.04 -25.21 -8.79
N SER A 441 -0.81 -25.96 -9.57
CA SER A 441 -0.66 -25.98 -11.02
C SER A 441 -0.97 -24.58 -11.55
N SER A 442 0.02 -23.86 -12.08
CA SER A 442 -0.25 -22.63 -12.79
C SER A 442 -1.16 -22.94 -13.97
N ILE A 443 -2.21 -22.14 -14.18
CA ILE A 443 -3.11 -22.26 -15.34
C ILE A 443 -2.30 -22.33 -16.65
N VAL A 444 -1.17 -21.61 -16.70
CA VAL A 444 -0.22 -21.62 -17.81
C VAL A 444 0.44 -23.01 -17.98
N ALA A 445 0.78 -23.72 -16.88
CA ALA A 445 1.34 -25.06 -16.94
C ALA A 445 0.28 -26.09 -17.39
N GLN A 446 -0.97 -25.96 -16.93
CA GLN A 446 -2.07 -26.81 -17.40
C GLN A 446 -2.39 -26.59 -18.88
N LEU A 447 -2.43 -25.36 -19.34
CA LEU A 447 -2.60 -25.05 -20.75
C LEU A 447 -1.44 -25.59 -21.58
N ARG A 448 -0.19 -25.41 -21.13
CA ARG A 448 0.99 -25.95 -21.80
C ARG A 448 0.97 -27.47 -21.90
N GLN A 449 0.56 -28.17 -20.83
CA GLN A 449 0.40 -29.63 -20.84
C GLN A 449 -0.74 -30.10 -21.76
N ARG A 450 -1.86 -29.35 -21.84
CA ARG A 450 -2.94 -29.68 -22.78
C ARG A 450 -2.48 -29.50 -24.23
N PHE A 451 -1.77 -28.42 -24.56
CA PHE A 451 -1.27 -28.18 -25.91
C PHE A 451 -0.09 -29.10 -26.29
N SER A 452 0.66 -29.65 -25.35
CA SER A 452 1.71 -30.62 -25.63
C SER A 452 1.19 -32.06 -25.79
N ARG A 453 0.00 -32.38 -25.25
CA ARG A 453 -0.67 -33.68 -25.43
C ARG A 453 -1.51 -33.77 -26.74
N SER A 454 -1.70 -32.66 -27.43
CA SER A 454 -2.43 -32.58 -28.70
C SER A 454 -1.50 -32.59 -29.93
N ARG A 455 -0.21 -32.77 -29.71
CA ARG A 455 0.80 -33.09 -30.76
C ARG A 455 1.32 -34.51 -30.51
#